data_4068a294eb7c4c68ff660ea43cab24f5
#
_entry.id   4068a294eb7c4c68ff660ea43cab24f5
#
_cell.length_a   1.000
_cell.length_b   1.000
_cell.length_c   1.000
_cell.angle_alpha   90.00
_cell.angle_beta   90.00
_cell.angle_gamma   90.00
#
_symmetry.space_group_name_H-M   'P 1'
#
loop_
_entity.id
_entity.type
_entity.pdbx_description
1 polymer ?
#
loop_
_entity_poly.entity_id
_entity_poly.type
_entity_poly.pdbx_seq_one_letter_code
_entity_poly.pdbx_strand_id
1 'polypeptide(L)'
;LEQFPVKGFIWYQGESNAHNREAHEKLFGLLVESWRKNWGDAELPFYFVQLSSIDRPSWTWFRDSQRRLMAEIPHTGMAVSSDRGDSLDVHPKQKREVGERLAAWALNKTYGYKNVIPSGPLYKSVVFSGGAAYISFDYAEELSTSDGKSLRTFEVAGCC
;
A
#
# COMPACT_ATOMS: atom_id res chain seq x y z
N LEU A 1 7.31 -24.17 10.62
CA LEU A 1 6.19 -23.22 10.50
C LEU A 1 5.26 -23.57 9.34
N GLU A 2 5.76 -24.15 8.25
CA GLU A 2 4.98 -24.52 7.06
C GLU A 2 3.82 -25.50 7.33
N GLN A 3 3.87 -26.19 8.44
CA GLN A 3 2.80 -27.13 8.88
C GLN A 3 1.59 -26.42 9.51
N PHE A 4 1.70 -25.13 9.84
CA PHE A 4 0.59 -24.39 10.41
C PHE A 4 -0.31 -23.84 9.29
N PRO A 5 -1.61 -24.13 9.32
CA PRO A 5 -2.54 -23.54 8.39
C PRO A 5 -2.65 -22.03 8.64
N VAL A 6 -2.41 -21.25 7.61
CA VAL A 6 -2.54 -19.77 7.64
C VAL A 6 -3.58 -19.33 6.62
N LYS A 7 -4.22 -18.19 6.85
CA LYS A 7 -5.17 -17.57 5.92
C LYS A 7 -4.53 -16.43 5.10
N GLY A 8 -3.26 -16.18 5.29
CA GLY A 8 -2.49 -15.15 4.62
C GLY A 8 -1.37 -14.63 5.52
N PHE A 9 -0.60 -13.68 4.98
CA PHE A 9 0.50 -13.03 5.67
C PHE A 9 0.26 -11.54 5.80
N ILE A 10 0.78 -10.97 6.90
CA ILE A 10 0.95 -9.53 7.05
C ILE A 10 2.44 -9.22 7.15
N TRP A 11 2.89 -8.18 6.42
CA TRP A 11 4.30 -7.86 6.28
C TRP A 11 4.57 -6.39 6.50
N TYR A 12 5.54 -6.05 7.32
CA TYR A 12 5.98 -4.69 7.54
C TYR A 12 7.50 -4.63 7.55
N GLN A 13 8.09 -4.17 6.44
CA GLN A 13 9.54 -4.07 6.27
C GLN A 13 9.85 -3.21 5.04
N GLY A 14 11.05 -2.65 4.99
CA GLY A 14 11.56 -1.97 3.80
C GLY A 14 12.49 -0.80 4.08
N GLU A 15 12.57 -0.33 5.32
CA GLU A 15 13.30 0.87 5.73
C GLU A 15 14.78 0.83 5.31
N SER A 16 15.45 -0.29 5.54
CA SER A 16 16.85 -0.50 5.13
C SER A 16 17.01 -0.75 3.63
N ASN A 17 15.93 -1.06 2.92
CA ASN A 17 15.93 -1.32 1.47
C ASN A 17 15.61 -0.06 0.64
N ALA A 18 15.16 1.02 1.27
CA ALA A 18 14.65 2.21 0.58
C ALA A 18 15.67 2.92 -0.33
N HIS A 19 16.97 2.66 -0.14
CA HIS A 19 18.04 3.15 -1.01
C HIS A 19 18.25 2.32 -2.28
N ASN A 20 17.68 1.11 -2.35
CA ASN A 20 17.78 0.19 -3.50
C ASN A 20 16.42 -0.43 -3.82
N ARG A 21 15.52 0.39 -4.38
CA ARG A 21 14.14 -0.01 -4.69
C ARG A 21 14.07 -1.15 -5.69
N GLU A 22 14.93 -1.17 -6.71
CA GLU A 22 14.90 -2.17 -7.79
C GLU A 22 15.21 -3.57 -7.26
N ALA A 23 16.22 -3.67 -6.39
CA ALA A 23 16.48 -4.92 -5.69
C ALA A 23 15.32 -5.32 -4.78
N HIS A 24 14.69 -4.34 -4.07
CA HIS A 24 13.53 -4.61 -3.24
C HIS A 24 12.34 -5.12 -4.04
N GLU A 25 12.00 -4.50 -5.16
CA GLU A 25 10.89 -4.92 -6.05
C GLU A 25 11.05 -6.40 -6.43
N LYS A 26 12.24 -6.77 -6.90
CA LYS A 26 12.57 -8.15 -7.26
C LYS A 26 12.50 -9.10 -6.07
N LEU A 27 13.12 -8.74 -4.96
CA LEU A 27 13.19 -9.60 -3.77
C LEU A 27 11.83 -9.76 -3.10
N PHE A 28 11.00 -8.72 -3.09
CA PHE A 28 9.65 -8.81 -2.54
C PHE A 28 8.75 -9.75 -3.34
N GLY A 29 8.81 -9.68 -4.67
CA GLY A 29 8.10 -10.63 -5.53
C GLY A 29 8.53 -12.08 -5.27
N LEU A 30 9.84 -12.33 -5.20
CA LEU A 30 10.40 -13.65 -4.88
C LEU A 30 10.01 -14.13 -3.48
N LEU A 31 9.95 -13.25 -2.49
CA LEU A 31 9.50 -13.57 -1.13
C LEU A 31 8.06 -14.09 -1.16
N VAL A 32 7.16 -13.34 -1.79
CA VAL A 32 5.74 -13.71 -1.88
C VAL A 32 5.58 -15.05 -2.60
N GLU A 33 6.23 -15.21 -3.74
CA GLU A 33 6.20 -16.47 -4.51
C GLU A 33 6.73 -17.64 -3.69
N SER A 34 7.90 -17.49 -3.04
CA SER A 34 8.51 -18.52 -2.22
C SER A 34 7.61 -18.96 -1.07
N TRP A 35 6.98 -18.02 -0.38
CA TRP A 35 6.08 -18.34 0.72
C TRP A 35 4.81 -19.03 0.23
N ARG A 36 4.19 -18.56 -0.85
CA ARG A 36 3.05 -19.23 -1.47
C ARG A 36 3.38 -20.66 -1.87
N LYS A 37 4.54 -20.88 -2.46
CA LYS A 37 5.04 -22.23 -2.81
C LYS A 37 5.20 -23.12 -1.58
N ASN A 38 5.78 -22.60 -0.50
CA ASN A 38 6.01 -23.37 0.72
C ASN A 38 4.70 -23.80 1.40
N TRP A 39 3.65 -22.96 1.35
CA TRP A 39 2.33 -23.31 1.87
C TRP A 39 1.42 -24.03 0.86
N GLY A 40 1.89 -24.22 -0.38
CA GLY A 40 1.12 -24.94 -1.41
C GLY A 40 -0.12 -24.19 -1.90
N ASP A 41 -0.17 -22.87 -1.72
CA ASP A 41 -1.29 -22.03 -2.13
C ASP A 41 -0.78 -20.78 -2.87
N ALA A 42 -0.93 -20.79 -4.20
CA ALA A 42 -0.50 -19.70 -5.08
C ALA A 42 -1.31 -18.41 -4.89
N GLU A 43 -2.51 -18.50 -4.32
CA GLU A 43 -3.40 -17.37 -4.10
C GLU A 43 -3.37 -16.87 -2.65
N LEU A 44 -2.51 -17.46 -1.81
CA LEU A 44 -2.42 -17.10 -0.39
C LEU A 44 -2.23 -15.59 -0.21
N PRO A 45 -3.16 -14.90 0.48
CA PRO A 45 -3.13 -13.45 0.61
C PRO A 45 -1.86 -12.94 1.29
N PHE A 46 -1.33 -11.83 0.76
CA PHE A 46 -0.14 -11.19 1.30
C PHE A 46 -0.40 -9.69 1.45
N TYR A 47 -0.67 -9.23 2.68
CA TYR A 47 -0.96 -7.84 2.98
C TYR A 47 0.26 -7.17 3.60
N PHE A 48 0.65 -6.02 3.06
CA PHE A 48 1.86 -5.36 3.51
C PHE A 48 1.64 -3.87 3.82
N VAL A 49 2.57 -3.30 4.56
CA VAL A 49 2.55 -1.89 4.94
C VAL A 49 3.43 -1.10 4.00
N GLN A 50 2.88 -0.05 3.39
CA GLN A 50 3.68 0.99 2.77
C GLN A 50 4.40 1.77 3.85
N LEU A 51 5.70 2.03 3.68
CA LEU A 51 6.49 2.76 4.65
C LEU A 51 5.88 4.12 5.01
N SER A 52 5.96 4.48 6.26
CA SER A 52 5.50 5.76 6.79
C SER A 52 6.30 6.94 6.23
N SER A 53 5.85 8.15 6.46
CA SER A 53 6.60 9.35 6.07
C SER A 53 7.87 9.52 6.90
N ILE A 54 8.96 9.91 6.22
CA ILE A 54 10.20 10.38 6.82
C ILE A 54 10.88 11.30 5.81
N ASP A 55 11.67 12.25 6.28
CA ASP A 55 12.42 13.16 5.42
C ASP A 55 13.71 12.47 4.88
N ARG A 56 13.55 11.73 3.78
CA ARG A 56 14.63 11.07 3.05
C ARG A 56 14.37 11.08 1.55
N PRO A 57 15.32 11.48 0.70
CA PRO A 57 15.12 11.61 -0.75
C PRO A 57 14.64 10.33 -1.46
N SER A 58 15.12 9.17 -1.04
CA SER A 58 14.74 7.87 -1.65
C SER A 58 13.34 7.39 -1.27
N TRP A 59 12.73 7.98 -0.25
CA TRP A 59 11.55 7.43 0.40
C TRP A 59 10.29 7.50 -0.45
N THR A 60 10.07 8.61 -1.14
CA THR A 60 8.93 8.79 -2.04
C THR A 60 8.94 7.79 -3.19
N TRP A 61 10.10 7.58 -3.80
CA TRP A 61 10.29 6.59 -4.86
C TRP A 61 10.08 5.16 -4.39
N PHE A 62 10.56 4.84 -3.19
CA PHE A 62 10.37 3.52 -2.60
C PHE A 62 8.90 3.26 -2.26
N ARG A 63 8.19 4.22 -1.72
CA ARG A 63 6.76 4.11 -1.44
C ARG A 63 5.93 3.95 -2.70
N ASP A 64 6.29 4.63 -3.79
CA ASP A 64 5.65 4.42 -5.08
C ASP A 64 5.93 3.01 -5.64
N SER A 65 7.14 2.49 -5.45
CA SER A 65 7.42 1.10 -5.84
C SER A 65 6.57 0.10 -5.06
N GLN A 66 6.34 0.31 -3.76
CA GLN A 66 5.43 -0.51 -2.97
C GLN A 66 3.99 -0.46 -3.50
N ARG A 67 3.50 0.71 -3.94
CA ARG A 67 2.20 0.85 -4.59
C ARG A 67 2.11 0.04 -5.89
N ARG A 68 3.16 0.09 -6.72
CA ARG A 68 3.22 -0.72 -7.97
C ARG A 68 3.22 -2.21 -7.68
N LEU A 69 4.01 -2.68 -6.72
CA LEU A 69 4.04 -4.08 -6.30
C LEU A 69 2.65 -4.60 -5.91
N MET A 70 1.82 -3.79 -5.24
CA MET A 70 0.44 -4.16 -4.94
C MET A 70 -0.39 -4.38 -6.21
N ALA A 71 -0.16 -3.58 -7.26
CA ALA A 71 -0.88 -3.72 -8.53
C ALA A 71 -0.36 -4.91 -9.38
N GLU A 72 0.91 -5.23 -9.27
CA GLU A 72 1.58 -6.25 -10.07
C GLU A 72 1.44 -7.66 -9.48
N ILE A 73 1.41 -7.80 -8.16
CA ILE A 73 1.35 -9.10 -7.48
C ILE A 73 -0.10 -9.41 -7.09
N PRO A 74 -0.74 -10.42 -7.69
CA PRO A 74 -2.11 -10.79 -7.34
C PRO A 74 -2.28 -11.17 -5.87
N HIS A 75 -3.50 -11.06 -5.35
CA HIS A 75 -3.85 -11.39 -3.97
C HIS A 75 -3.02 -10.66 -2.90
N THR A 76 -2.61 -9.42 -3.22
CA THR A 76 -1.96 -8.51 -2.26
C THR A 76 -2.89 -7.37 -1.88
N GLY A 77 -2.53 -6.68 -0.81
CA GLY A 77 -3.16 -5.43 -0.37
C GLY A 77 -2.17 -4.63 0.45
N MET A 78 -2.30 -3.30 0.43
CA MET A 78 -1.34 -2.41 1.05
C MET A 78 -2.00 -1.47 2.04
N ALA A 79 -1.56 -1.49 3.29
CA ALA A 79 -1.90 -0.50 4.29
C ALA A 79 -0.99 0.72 4.15
N VAL A 80 -1.55 1.84 3.70
CA VAL A 80 -0.83 3.11 3.64
C VAL A 80 -0.58 3.60 5.07
N SER A 81 0.63 4.09 5.36
CA SER A 81 0.98 4.64 6.68
C SER A 81 1.68 6.00 6.64
N SER A 82 1.56 6.71 5.51
CA SER A 82 2.20 8.02 5.32
C SER A 82 1.73 9.09 6.30
N ASP A 83 0.50 9.01 6.75
CA ASP A 83 -0.13 9.91 7.72
C ASP A 83 0.22 9.57 9.19
N ARG A 84 1.02 8.53 9.41
CA ARG A 84 1.40 8.01 10.74
C ARG A 84 2.91 8.05 10.97
N GLY A 85 3.65 8.64 10.05
CA GLY A 85 5.11 8.78 10.14
C GLY A 85 5.57 9.94 11.01
N ASP A 86 6.87 10.04 11.11
CA ASP A 86 7.59 11.13 11.73
C ASP A 86 8.70 11.58 10.77
N SER A 87 9.01 12.87 10.70
CA SER A 87 10.03 13.38 9.79
C SER A 87 11.45 12.91 10.13
N LEU A 88 11.70 12.53 11.38
CA LEU A 88 13.02 12.18 11.89
C LEU A 88 13.15 10.73 12.36
N ASP A 89 12.02 10.04 12.60
CA ASP A 89 12.02 8.67 13.12
C ASP A 89 11.37 7.69 12.15
N VAL A 90 12.10 6.64 11.79
CA VAL A 90 11.61 5.54 10.93
C VAL A 90 10.61 4.62 11.66
N HIS A 91 10.47 4.76 12.98
CA HIS A 91 9.64 3.91 13.83
C HIS A 91 8.33 4.62 14.23
N PRO A 92 7.31 4.65 13.37
CA PRO A 92 6.05 5.30 13.71
C PRO A 92 5.42 4.65 14.94
N LYS A 93 5.01 5.47 15.89
CA LYS A 93 4.44 5.00 17.18
C LYS A 93 2.99 4.55 17.07
N GLN A 94 2.25 5.07 16.11
CA GLN A 94 0.82 4.80 15.90
C GLN A 94 0.63 3.51 15.09
N LYS A 95 0.75 2.36 15.75
CA LYS A 95 0.63 1.04 15.11
C LYS A 95 -0.80 0.53 15.00
N ARG A 96 -1.71 1.05 15.82
CA ARG A 96 -3.11 0.62 15.84
C ARG A 96 -3.78 0.82 14.49
N GLU A 97 -3.69 2.02 13.93
CA GLU A 97 -4.30 2.38 12.65
C GLU A 97 -3.70 1.56 11.49
N VAL A 98 -2.41 1.25 11.56
CA VAL A 98 -1.77 0.36 10.57
C VAL A 98 -2.37 -1.04 10.66
N GLY A 99 -2.55 -1.56 11.87
CA GLY A 99 -3.20 -2.86 12.11
C GLY A 99 -4.65 -2.88 11.63
N GLU A 100 -5.42 -1.83 11.90
CA GLU A 100 -6.80 -1.68 11.43
C GLU A 100 -6.89 -1.66 9.89
N ARG A 101 -5.96 -0.99 9.20
CA ARG A 101 -5.87 -0.96 7.73
C ARG A 101 -5.53 -2.34 7.15
N LEU A 102 -4.61 -3.07 7.75
CA LEU A 102 -4.31 -4.45 7.35
C LEU A 102 -5.51 -5.38 7.59
N ALA A 103 -6.20 -5.21 8.73
CA ALA A 103 -7.40 -5.96 9.06
C ALA A 103 -8.54 -5.70 8.06
N ALA A 104 -8.72 -4.47 7.58
CA ALA A 104 -9.73 -4.14 6.58
C ALA A 104 -9.49 -4.91 5.27
N TRP A 105 -8.26 -5.03 4.81
CA TRP A 105 -7.89 -5.87 3.67
C TRP A 105 -8.26 -7.34 3.92
N ALA A 106 -7.85 -7.89 5.06
CA ALA A 106 -8.13 -9.28 5.41
C ALA A 106 -9.63 -9.55 5.51
N LEU A 107 -10.38 -8.70 6.22
CA LEU A 107 -11.82 -8.83 6.36
C LEU A 107 -12.52 -8.85 5.00
N ASN A 108 -12.23 -7.89 4.13
CA ASN A 108 -12.89 -7.81 2.83
C ASN A 108 -12.46 -8.94 1.88
N LYS A 109 -11.14 -9.14 1.70
CA LYS A 109 -10.61 -10.00 0.62
C LYS A 109 -10.44 -11.46 1.06
N THR A 110 -10.04 -11.72 2.32
CA THR A 110 -9.81 -13.09 2.80
C THR A 110 -11.05 -13.67 3.48
N TYR A 111 -11.73 -12.88 4.32
CA TYR A 111 -12.89 -13.35 5.09
C TYR A 111 -14.24 -13.02 4.46
N GLY A 112 -14.28 -12.27 3.35
CA GLY A 112 -15.50 -12.04 2.57
C GLY A 112 -16.48 -11.01 3.12
N TYR A 113 -16.12 -10.20 4.10
CA TYR A 113 -16.96 -9.13 4.66
C TYR A 113 -17.05 -7.96 3.68
N LYS A 114 -17.95 -8.04 2.70
CA LYS A 114 -18.07 -7.07 1.60
C LYS A 114 -18.51 -5.66 2.03
N ASN A 115 -19.11 -5.53 3.19
CA ASN A 115 -19.46 -4.24 3.81
C ASN A 115 -18.26 -3.52 4.44
N VAL A 116 -17.09 -4.16 4.54
CA VAL A 116 -15.84 -3.52 4.98
C VAL A 116 -15.10 -3.00 3.75
N ILE A 117 -14.84 -1.71 3.69
CA ILE A 117 -14.03 -1.10 2.63
C ILE A 117 -12.56 -1.43 2.90
N PRO A 118 -11.84 -2.10 1.98
CA PRO A 118 -10.51 -2.64 2.27
C PRO A 118 -9.41 -1.57 2.34
N SER A 119 -9.61 -0.42 1.71
CA SER A 119 -8.61 0.65 1.62
C SER A 119 -9.27 2.01 1.50
N GLY A 120 -8.55 3.07 1.79
CA GLY A 120 -8.87 4.39 1.27
C GLY A 120 -8.75 4.44 -0.26
N PRO A 121 -8.97 5.62 -0.88
CA PRO A 121 -8.95 5.77 -2.32
C PRO A 121 -7.67 5.25 -2.96
N LEU A 122 -7.80 4.36 -3.95
CA LEU A 122 -6.71 3.86 -4.75
C LEU A 122 -6.78 4.49 -6.15
N TYR A 123 -5.67 5.09 -6.62
CA TYR A 123 -5.60 5.63 -7.97
C TYR A 123 -5.99 4.58 -9.00
N LYS A 124 -6.89 4.95 -9.90
CA LYS A 124 -7.37 4.10 -10.98
C LYS A 124 -6.93 4.61 -12.35
N SER A 125 -7.23 5.86 -12.65
CA SER A 125 -6.91 6.46 -13.95
C SER A 125 -6.93 7.98 -13.89
N VAL A 126 -6.33 8.61 -14.89
CA VAL A 126 -6.43 10.04 -15.13
C VAL A 126 -6.79 10.32 -16.60
N VAL A 127 -7.67 11.28 -16.82
CA VAL A 127 -8.01 11.79 -18.16
C VAL A 127 -7.79 13.29 -18.17
N PHE A 128 -7.07 13.77 -19.17
CA PHE A 128 -6.86 15.20 -19.37
C PHE A 128 -7.84 15.72 -20.42
N SER A 129 -8.64 16.71 -20.08
CA SER A 129 -9.62 17.33 -20.99
C SER A 129 -9.93 18.75 -20.56
N GLY A 130 -10.05 19.68 -21.53
CA GLY A 130 -10.44 21.07 -21.28
C GLY A 130 -9.51 21.83 -20.31
N GLY A 131 -8.22 21.50 -20.27
CA GLY A 131 -7.26 22.13 -19.35
C GLY A 131 -7.35 21.63 -17.91
N ALA A 132 -8.09 20.55 -17.66
CA ALA A 132 -8.25 19.91 -16.35
C ALA A 132 -7.79 18.45 -16.37
N ALA A 133 -7.38 17.94 -15.20
CA ALA A 133 -7.07 16.53 -14.97
C ALA A 133 -8.22 15.90 -14.15
N TYR A 134 -8.88 14.90 -14.72
CA TYR A 134 -9.94 14.13 -14.06
C TYR A 134 -9.35 12.82 -13.56
N ILE A 135 -9.20 12.71 -12.24
CA ILE A 135 -8.61 11.54 -11.60
C ILE A 135 -9.72 10.67 -11.03
N SER A 136 -9.69 9.39 -11.37
CA SER A 136 -10.61 8.38 -10.83
C SER A 136 -9.89 7.50 -9.82
N PHE A 137 -10.62 7.10 -8.79
CA PHE A 137 -10.13 6.23 -7.72
C PHE A 137 -11.09 5.07 -7.52
N ASP A 138 -10.56 3.92 -7.13
CA ASP A 138 -11.34 2.85 -6.51
C ASP A 138 -11.53 3.14 -5.02
N TYR A 139 -12.63 2.66 -4.42
CA TYR A 139 -12.99 2.89 -3.02
C TYR A 139 -13.17 4.38 -2.63
N ALA A 140 -13.78 5.16 -3.50
CA ALA A 140 -13.91 6.61 -3.34
C ALA A 140 -15.36 7.11 -3.46
N GLU A 141 -16.36 6.35 -3.00
CA GLU A 141 -17.79 6.69 -3.15
C GLU A 141 -18.16 8.00 -2.44
N GLU A 142 -17.49 8.35 -1.36
CA GLU A 142 -17.68 9.61 -0.62
C GLU A 142 -16.32 10.25 -0.32
N LEU A 143 -15.62 10.67 -1.40
CA LEU A 143 -14.29 11.25 -1.28
C LEU A 143 -14.32 12.57 -0.51
N SER A 144 -13.68 12.60 0.65
CA SER A 144 -13.50 13.80 1.46
C SER A 144 -12.12 13.82 2.11
N THR A 145 -11.68 15.01 2.52
CA THR A 145 -10.46 15.14 3.32
C THR A 145 -10.77 14.84 4.79
N SER A 146 -9.91 14.09 5.46
CA SER A 146 -10.10 13.70 6.87
C SER A 146 -10.15 14.87 7.85
N ASP A 147 -9.65 16.04 7.45
CA ASP A 147 -9.64 17.28 8.26
C ASP A 147 -10.61 18.34 7.75
N GLY A 148 -11.47 18.03 6.76
CA GLY A 148 -12.44 18.94 6.17
C GLY A 148 -11.86 20.11 5.39
N LYS A 149 -10.54 20.16 5.17
CA LYS A 149 -9.87 21.22 4.43
C LYS A 149 -9.82 20.90 2.93
N SER A 150 -9.41 21.88 2.13
CA SER A 150 -9.16 21.66 0.70
C SER A 150 -8.16 20.54 0.45
N LEU A 151 -8.34 19.83 -0.66
CA LEU A 151 -7.42 18.78 -1.10
C LEU A 151 -6.01 19.34 -1.28
N ARG A 152 -5.02 18.58 -0.80
CA ARG A 152 -3.59 18.95 -0.81
C ARG A 152 -2.78 17.81 -1.43
N THR A 153 -1.48 18.08 -1.60
CA THR A 153 -0.49 17.08 -2.06
C THR A 153 -0.64 16.62 -3.52
N PHE A 154 -1.38 17.37 -4.33
CA PHE A 154 -1.37 17.22 -5.79
C PHE A 154 -0.46 18.28 -6.40
N GLU A 155 0.36 17.87 -7.34
CA GLU A 155 1.22 18.72 -8.13
C GLU A 155 0.92 18.48 -9.61
N VAL A 156 0.93 19.54 -10.41
CA VAL A 156 0.75 19.47 -11.85
C VAL A 156 2.01 19.99 -12.51
N ALA A 157 2.63 19.15 -13.34
CA ALA A 157 3.76 19.53 -14.18
C ALA A 157 3.32 19.62 -15.63
N GLY A 158 3.74 20.68 -16.31
CA GLY A 158 3.61 20.79 -17.76
C GLY A 158 4.76 20.07 -18.48
N CYS A 159 4.59 19.76 -19.76
CA CYS A 159 5.71 19.36 -20.61
C CYS A 159 6.66 20.54 -20.80
N CYS A 160 7.94 20.35 -20.55
CA CYS A 160 9.00 21.27 -20.97
C CYS A 160 9.29 21.05 -22.44
#